data_43a499cdf3f049b7573f8b3c3894e28d
#
_entry.id   43a499cdf3f049b7573f8b3c3894e28d
#
_cell.length_a   1.000
_cell.length_b   1.000
_cell.length_c   1.000
_cell.angle_alpha   90.00
_cell.angle_beta   90.00
_cell.angle_gamma   90.00
#
_symmetry.space_group_name_H-M   'P 1'
#
loop_
_entity.id
_entity.type
_entity.pdbx_description
1 polymer ?
#
loop_
_entity_poly.entity_id
_entity_poly.type
_entity_poly.pdbx_seq_one_letter_code
_entity_poly.pdbx_strand_id
1 'polypeptide(L)'
;LMKGDVNAAVAAGTHALFMPHGLGHMMGLDVHDMEDLGQIYVGYDDETRPIDQFGTSSLRMGRKLQPGFVVTDEPGCYFIPALIDQWKEQGLHKDFLVYDKIETYKDFGGIRLEDDILITENGCKCMGDHRAPITVEEVENTING
;
A
#
# COMPACT_ATOMS: atom_id res chain seq x y z
N LEU A 1 4.28 -5.76 16.64
CA LEU A 1 3.46 -6.67 15.83
C LEU A 1 4.32 -7.61 14.99
N MET A 2 5.50 -7.12 14.57
CA MET A 2 6.48 -7.91 13.81
C MET A 2 7.76 -8.12 14.62
N LYS A 3 8.53 -9.13 14.24
CA LYS A 3 9.83 -9.52 14.84
C LYS A 3 10.77 -10.01 13.74
N GLY A 4 12.06 -10.17 14.06
CA GLY A 4 13.07 -10.67 13.14
C GLY A 4 13.57 -9.61 12.14
N ASP A 5 14.17 -10.06 11.04
CA ASP A 5 14.73 -9.21 10.01
C ASP A 5 13.63 -8.65 9.08
N VAL A 6 13.61 -7.34 8.92
CA VAL A 6 12.56 -6.63 8.13
C VAL A 6 12.66 -6.98 6.65
N ASN A 7 13.86 -7.06 6.09
CA ASN A 7 14.03 -7.34 4.67
C ASN A 7 13.59 -8.77 4.33
N ALA A 8 13.94 -9.72 5.21
CA ALA A 8 13.49 -11.11 5.07
C ALA A 8 11.97 -11.23 5.19
N ALA A 9 11.34 -10.49 6.12
CA ALA A 9 9.89 -10.47 6.29
C ALA A 9 9.18 -9.90 5.04
N VAL A 10 9.70 -8.80 4.48
CA VAL A 10 9.17 -8.20 3.24
C VAL A 10 9.33 -9.14 2.05
N ALA A 11 10.52 -9.74 1.88
CA ALA A 11 10.78 -10.71 0.82
C ALA A 11 9.86 -11.94 0.90
N ALA A 12 9.51 -12.36 2.12
CA ALA A 12 8.54 -13.43 2.35
C ALA A 12 7.07 -13.03 2.12
N GLY A 13 6.76 -11.75 1.91
CA GLY A 13 5.40 -11.25 1.73
C GLY A 13 4.62 -11.02 3.03
N THR A 14 5.29 -11.04 4.19
CA THR A 14 4.65 -10.89 5.50
C THR A 14 3.88 -9.57 5.66
N HIS A 15 4.37 -8.50 5.03
CA HIS A 15 3.74 -7.17 5.04
C HIS A 15 2.31 -7.17 4.47
N ALA A 16 2.01 -8.11 3.59
CA ALA A 16 0.69 -8.20 2.95
C ALA A 16 -0.44 -8.57 3.93
N LEU A 17 -0.13 -9.03 5.14
CA LEU A 17 -1.14 -9.15 6.19
C LEU A 17 -1.76 -7.79 6.55
N PHE A 18 -0.94 -6.73 6.50
CA PHE A 18 -1.34 -5.37 6.89
C PHE A 18 -1.59 -4.45 5.70
N MET A 19 -0.97 -4.70 4.55
CA MET A 19 -1.11 -3.91 3.32
C MET A 19 -1.21 -4.87 2.12
N PRO A 20 -2.40 -5.45 1.86
CA PRO A 20 -2.61 -6.43 0.79
C PRO A 20 -2.84 -5.80 -0.59
N HIS A 21 -2.23 -4.66 -0.86
CA HIS A 21 -2.35 -3.92 -2.12
C HIS A 21 -1.06 -3.18 -2.49
N GLY A 22 -1.02 -2.57 -3.68
CA GLY A 22 0.09 -1.75 -4.14
C GLY A 22 0.17 -0.39 -3.42
N LEU A 23 1.33 0.26 -3.52
CA LEU A 23 1.55 1.59 -2.94
C LEU A 23 0.86 2.70 -3.74
N GLY A 24 0.64 2.48 -5.06
CA GLY A 24 0.01 3.47 -5.90
C GLY A 24 -0.19 2.99 -7.34
N HIS A 25 -0.82 3.83 -8.14
CA HIS A 25 -1.14 3.57 -9.54
C HIS A 25 -1.11 4.87 -10.36
N MET A 26 -1.11 4.76 -11.69
CA MET A 26 -1.25 5.90 -12.58
C MET A 26 -2.64 6.52 -12.43
N MET A 27 -2.67 7.85 -12.49
CA MET A 27 -3.89 8.65 -12.59
C MET A 27 -3.95 9.40 -13.92
N GLY A 28 -5.14 9.50 -14.49
CA GLY A 28 -5.39 10.19 -15.75
C GLY A 28 -6.84 10.63 -15.85
N LEU A 29 -7.52 10.28 -16.94
CA LEU A 29 -8.95 10.55 -17.09
C LEU A 29 -9.80 9.77 -16.08
N ASP A 30 -9.32 8.60 -15.69
CA ASP A 30 -9.91 7.77 -14.64
C ASP A 30 -8.98 7.68 -13.43
N VAL A 31 -9.54 7.40 -12.26
CA VAL A 31 -8.78 7.22 -11.00
C VAL A 31 -7.72 6.13 -11.17
N HIS A 32 -8.10 4.96 -11.70
CA HIS A 32 -7.20 3.93 -12.18
C HIS A 32 -7.04 4.10 -13.69
N ASP A 33 -6.04 4.86 -14.10
CA ASP A 33 -5.92 5.24 -15.50
C ASP A 33 -5.74 4.02 -16.43
N MET A 34 -6.61 3.95 -17.43
CA MET A 34 -6.61 2.92 -18.48
C MET A 34 -6.64 1.46 -17.94
N GLU A 35 -7.16 1.22 -16.73
CA GLU A 35 -7.16 -0.09 -16.06
C GLU A 35 -7.83 -1.19 -16.91
N ASP A 36 -8.88 -0.85 -17.65
CA ASP A 36 -9.61 -1.78 -18.52
C ASP A 36 -8.76 -2.39 -19.64
N LEU A 37 -7.66 -1.75 -20.01
CA LEU A 37 -6.68 -2.31 -20.96
C LEU A 37 -5.83 -3.42 -20.33
N GLY A 38 -5.84 -3.55 -19.00
CA GLY A 38 -5.08 -4.51 -18.22
C GLY A 38 -3.81 -3.93 -17.62
N GLN A 39 -3.64 -4.14 -16.30
CA GLN A 39 -2.53 -3.56 -15.52
C GLN A 39 -1.13 -3.88 -16.11
N ILE A 40 -0.95 -5.04 -16.73
CA ILE A 40 0.35 -5.43 -17.32
C ILE A 40 0.75 -4.58 -18.53
N TYR A 41 -0.21 -3.91 -19.16
CA TYR A 41 0.03 -3.05 -20.32
C TYR A 41 0.22 -1.58 -19.94
N VAL A 42 -0.42 -1.13 -18.88
CA VAL A 42 -0.37 0.29 -18.45
C VAL A 42 0.56 0.52 -17.27
N GLY A 43 0.60 -0.40 -16.31
CA GLY A 43 1.37 -0.28 -15.07
C GLY A 43 2.73 -0.98 -15.07
N TYR A 44 3.04 -1.76 -16.11
CA TYR A 44 4.30 -2.51 -16.21
C TYR A 44 5.07 -2.16 -17.49
N ASP A 45 6.30 -2.60 -17.57
CA ASP A 45 7.19 -2.46 -18.72
C ASP A 45 7.84 -3.81 -19.07
N ASP A 46 8.81 -3.79 -20.00
CA ASP A 46 9.48 -5.02 -20.43
C ASP A 46 10.45 -5.59 -19.38
N GLU A 47 10.88 -4.77 -18.43
CA GLU A 47 11.85 -5.14 -17.39
C GLU A 47 11.17 -5.69 -16.14
N THR A 48 9.95 -5.21 -15.82
CA THR A 48 9.22 -5.52 -14.58
C THR A 48 8.02 -6.41 -14.88
N ARG A 49 7.86 -7.47 -14.13
CA ARG A 49 6.75 -8.42 -14.23
C ARG A 49 6.10 -8.67 -12.88
N PRO A 50 4.79 -8.92 -12.83
CA PRO A 50 4.11 -9.36 -11.62
C PRO A 50 4.74 -10.64 -11.07
N ILE A 51 4.74 -10.79 -9.75
CA ILE A 51 5.13 -12.02 -9.06
C ILE A 51 3.90 -12.69 -8.46
N ASP A 52 3.96 -14.02 -8.32
CA ASP A 52 2.91 -14.79 -7.65
C ASP A 52 3.15 -14.79 -6.14
N GLN A 53 2.73 -13.69 -5.49
CA GLN A 53 2.79 -13.53 -4.05
C GLN A 53 1.50 -12.87 -3.57
N PHE A 54 0.96 -13.31 -2.44
CA PHE A 54 -0.23 -12.68 -1.85
C PHE A 54 -0.03 -11.17 -1.64
N GLY A 55 -1.04 -10.38 -1.98
CA GLY A 55 -0.98 -8.91 -1.90
C GLY A 55 -0.33 -8.23 -3.11
N THR A 56 0.18 -9.00 -4.09
CA THR A 56 0.81 -8.44 -5.31
C THR A 56 -0.02 -8.61 -6.58
N SER A 57 -1.14 -9.34 -6.54
CA SER A 57 -1.98 -9.62 -7.72
C SER A 57 -2.62 -8.38 -8.34
N SER A 58 -2.75 -7.31 -7.57
CA SER A 58 -3.35 -6.03 -7.99
C SER A 58 -2.38 -4.86 -7.82
N LEU A 59 -1.08 -5.11 -8.01
CA LEU A 59 -0.08 -4.07 -8.13
C LEU A 59 -0.25 -3.37 -9.47
N ARG A 60 -0.93 -2.24 -9.48
CA ARG A 60 -1.23 -1.47 -10.69
C ARG A 60 -0.03 -0.71 -11.25
N MET A 61 1.05 -0.58 -10.47
CA MET A 61 2.24 0.17 -10.84
C MET A 61 3.51 -0.61 -10.47
N GLY A 62 4.10 -1.26 -11.45
CA GLY A 62 5.37 -1.98 -11.33
C GLY A 62 6.47 -1.43 -12.22
N ARG A 63 6.15 -0.45 -13.09
CA ARG A 63 7.12 0.16 -14.02
C ARG A 63 7.93 1.27 -13.35
N LYS A 64 9.08 1.59 -13.94
CA LYS A 64 9.92 2.69 -13.51
C LYS A 64 9.20 4.03 -13.67
N LEU A 65 9.21 4.82 -12.58
CA LEU A 65 8.64 6.16 -12.60
C LEU A 65 9.41 7.09 -13.54
N GLN A 66 8.70 7.95 -14.26
CA GLN A 66 9.27 8.91 -15.21
C GLN A 66 8.70 10.31 -14.95
N PRO A 67 9.46 11.38 -15.18
CA PRO A 67 8.96 12.75 -15.10
C PRO A 67 7.70 12.94 -15.95
N GLY A 68 6.72 13.62 -15.39
CA GLY A 68 5.41 13.83 -16.00
C GLY A 68 4.35 12.79 -15.61
N PHE A 69 4.71 11.69 -14.97
CA PHE A 69 3.72 10.77 -14.42
C PHE A 69 2.99 11.40 -13.23
N VAL A 70 1.69 11.23 -13.19
CA VAL A 70 0.87 11.48 -12.02
C VAL A 70 0.45 10.12 -11.47
N VAL A 71 0.79 9.89 -10.21
CA VAL A 71 0.54 8.61 -9.52
C VAL A 71 -0.03 8.87 -8.14
N THR A 72 -0.80 7.93 -7.62
CA THR A 72 -1.17 7.92 -6.20
C THR A 72 0.00 7.45 -5.35
N ASP A 73 0.07 7.90 -4.10
CA ASP A 73 0.88 7.35 -3.02
C ASP A 73 -0.06 7.07 -1.85
N GLU A 74 -0.43 5.80 -1.68
CA GLU A 74 -1.54 5.38 -0.84
C GLU A 74 -1.14 4.28 0.19
N PRO A 75 -0.13 4.53 1.03
CA PRO A 75 0.24 3.59 2.08
C PRO A 75 -0.93 3.33 3.02
N GLY A 76 -1.19 2.07 3.31
CA GLY A 76 -2.25 1.63 4.20
C GLY A 76 -1.78 0.65 5.26
N CYS A 77 -2.44 0.66 6.42
CA CYS A 77 -2.25 -0.32 7.46
C CYS A 77 -3.62 -0.83 7.93
N TYR A 78 -3.88 -2.11 7.69
CA TYR A 78 -5.18 -2.72 7.94
C TYR A 78 -5.06 -3.91 8.88
N PHE A 79 -6.09 -4.10 9.71
CA PHE A 79 -6.25 -5.27 10.56
C PHE A 79 -7.54 -5.97 10.15
N ILE A 80 -7.42 -6.91 9.21
CA ILE A 80 -8.56 -7.65 8.64
C ILE A 80 -8.76 -8.94 9.46
N PRO A 81 -9.80 -9.05 10.31
CA PRO A 81 -9.95 -10.17 11.25
C PRO A 81 -9.91 -11.53 10.57
N ALA A 82 -10.66 -11.69 9.47
CA ALA A 82 -10.71 -12.96 8.74
C ALA A 82 -9.35 -13.36 8.17
N LEU A 83 -8.55 -12.41 7.66
CA LEU A 83 -7.22 -12.68 7.13
C LEU A 83 -6.23 -13.04 8.25
N ILE A 84 -6.30 -12.33 9.38
CA ILE A 84 -5.49 -12.60 10.58
C ILE A 84 -5.77 -14.02 11.08
N ASP A 85 -7.04 -14.41 11.19
CA ASP A 85 -7.44 -15.75 11.64
C ASP A 85 -6.96 -16.83 10.70
N GLN A 86 -7.16 -16.64 9.39
CA GLN A 86 -6.71 -17.57 8.37
C GLN A 86 -5.19 -17.79 8.41
N TRP A 87 -4.42 -16.71 8.46
CA TRP A 87 -2.96 -16.82 8.48
C TRP A 87 -2.44 -17.43 9.78
N LYS A 88 -3.06 -17.11 10.91
CA LYS A 88 -2.73 -17.70 12.21
C LYS A 88 -3.01 -19.21 12.22
N GLU A 89 -4.19 -19.64 11.75
CA GLU A 89 -4.58 -21.04 11.66
C GLU A 89 -3.62 -21.84 10.78
N GLN A 90 -3.21 -21.26 9.66
CA GLN A 90 -2.24 -21.88 8.74
C GLN A 90 -0.78 -21.79 9.24
N GLY A 91 -0.52 -21.04 10.30
CA GLY A 91 0.83 -20.82 10.84
C GLY A 91 1.75 -20.05 9.90
N LEU A 92 1.17 -19.22 8.99
CA LEU A 92 1.94 -18.44 8.02
C LEU A 92 2.78 -17.39 8.71
N HIS A 93 4.01 -17.21 8.22
CA HIS A 93 4.94 -16.15 8.66
C HIS A 93 5.13 -16.04 10.20
N LYS A 94 4.93 -17.14 10.94
CA LYS A 94 5.07 -17.19 12.41
C LYS A 94 6.44 -16.75 12.93
N ASP A 95 7.47 -16.81 12.07
CA ASP A 95 8.83 -16.37 12.40
C ASP A 95 8.95 -14.83 12.39
N PHE A 96 8.03 -14.15 11.72
CA PHE A 96 7.99 -12.69 11.59
C PHE A 96 6.80 -12.02 12.28
N LEU A 97 5.68 -12.72 12.48
CA LEU A 97 4.45 -12.18 13.05
C LEU A 97 4.30 -12.56 14.52
N VAL A 98 3.80 -11.62 15.31
CA VAL A 98 3.44 -11.82 16.73
C VAL A 98 1.92 -11.83 16.84
N TYR A 99 1.30 -12.96 16.47
CA TYR A 99 -0.16 -13.08 16.34
C TYR A 99 -0.92 -12.66 17.58
N ASP A 100 -0.46 -13.01 18.79
CA ASP A 100 -1.13 -12.64 20.03
C ASP A 100 -1.26 -11.11 20.21
N LYS A 101 -0.27 -10.35 19.68
CA LYS A 101 -0.34 -8.89 19.66
C LYS A 101 -1.20 -8.38 18.52
N ILE A 102 -1.17 -9.04 17.36
CA ILE A 102 -1.95 -8.64 16.17
C ILE A 102 -3.44 -8.79 16.45
N GLU A 103 -3.84 -9.83 17.14
CA GLU A 103 -5.25 -10.09 17.50
C GLU A 103 -5.86 -8.96 18.35
N THR A 104 -5.07 -8.25 19.15
CA THR A 104 -5.57 -7.13 19.95
C THR A 104 -5.98 -5.91 19.10
N TYR A 105 -5.68 -5.92 17.80
CA TYR A 105 -6.02 -4.84 16.86
C TYR A 105 -7.17 -5.22 15.90
N LYS A 106 -7.81 -6.39 16.05
CA LYS A 106 -8.88 -6.83 15.13
C LYS A 106 -10.04 -5.85 15.02
N ASP A 107 -10.34 -5.11 16.09
CA ASP A 107 -11.42 -4.12 16.10
C ASP A 107 -11.01 -2.73 15.61
N PHE A 108 -9.73 -2.55 15.24
CA PHE A 108 -9.22 -1.26 14.78
C PHE A 108 -9.69 -0.91 13.36
N GLY A 109 -9.81 -1.90 12.48
CA GLY A 109 -10.09 -1.67 11.05
C GLY A 109 -8.84 -1.35 10.25
N GLY A 110 -8.71 -0.12 9.75
CA GLY A 110 -7.53 0.30 9.00
C GLY A 110 -7.49 1.80 8.74
N ILE A 111 -6.30 2.27 8.37
CA ILE A 111 -6.07 3.65 7.93
C ILE A 111 -5.26 3.60 6.64
N ARG A 112 -5.64 4.44 5.66
CA ARG A 112 -4.85 4.75 4.47
C ARG A 112 -4.71 6.27 4.35
N LEU A 113 -3.50 6.71 4.10
CA LEU A 113 -3.19 8.06 3.70
C LEU A 113 -2.96 8.05 2.18
N GLU A 114 -3.51 9.01 1.46
CA GLU A 114 -3.43 9.01 0.02
C GLU A 114 -3.15 10.42 -0.50
N ASP A 115 -2.09 10.56 -1.28
CA ASP A 115 -1.72 11.78 -1.97
C ASP A 115 -1.57 11.51 -3.46
N ASP A 116 -1.90 12.50 -4.29
CA ASP A 116 -1.59 12.51 -5.72
C ASP A 116 -0.24 13.17 -5.94
N ILE A 117 0.63 12.51 -6.66
CA ILE A 117 2.02 12.90 -6.81
C ILE A 117 2.39 13.06 -8.29
N LEU A 118 2.87 14.25 -8.66
CA LEU A 118 3.53 14.50 -9.94
C LEU A 118 5.02 14.15 -9.82
N ILE A 119 5.49 13.22 -10.65
CA ILE A 119 6.90 12.89 -10.76
C ILE A 119 7.62 13.97 -11.55
N THR A 120 8.74 14.46 -11.03
CA THR A 120 9.57 15.51 -11.64
C THR A 120 10.98 14.98 -11.96
N GLU A 121 11.80 15.76 -12.65
CA GLU A 121 13.19 15.40 -12.97
C GLU A 121 14.04 15.08 -11.72
N ASN A 122 13.78 15.73 -10.60
CA ASN A 122 14.62 15.65 -9.40
C ASN A 122 13.87 15.13 -8.16
N GLY A 123 12.67 14.56 -8.32
CA GLY A 123 11.87 14.08 -7.20
C GLY A 123 10.39 14.04 -7.53
N CYS A 124 9.56 14.53 -6.61
CA CYS A 124 8.12 14.58 -6.79
C CYS A 124 7.50 15.85 -6.19
N LYS A 125 6.29 16.16 -6.62
CA LYS A 125 5.47 17.24 -6.08
C LYS A 125 4.09 16.68 -5.73
N CYS A 126 3.67 16.85 -4.48
CA CYS A 126 2.28 16.59 -4.08
C CYS A 126 1.35 17.56 -4.81
N MET A 127 0.28 17.03 -5.37
CA MET A 127 -0.71 17.81 -6.11
C MET A 127 -1.69 18.47 -5.14
N GLY A 128 -2.27 19.60 -5.58
CA GLY A 128 -3.18 20.41 -4.77
C GLY A 128 -2.45 21.47 -3.94
N ASP A 129 -3.25 22.44 -3.45
CA ASP A 129 -2.74 23.60 -2.71
C ASP A 129 -2.63 23.30 -1.20
N HIS A 130 -3.43 22.36 -0.72
CA HIS A 130 -3.50 21.97 0.69
C HIS A 130 -3.55 20.46 0.81
N ARG A 131 -2.62 19.90 1.61
CA ARG A 131 -2.64 18.50 1.97
C ARG A 131 -3.72 18.24 3.04
N ALA A 132 -4.41 17.13 2.95
CA ALA A 132 -5.28 16.66 4.02
C ALA A 132 -4.47 16.45 5.33
N PRO A 133 -5.09 16.63 6.51
CA PRO A 133 -4.44 16.33 7.80
C PRO A 133 -3.99 14.87 7.86
N ILE A 134 -2.74 14.63 8.28
CA ILE A 134 -2.14 13.29 8.35
C ILE A 134 -1.60 12.92 9.71
N THR A 135 -1.25 13.90 10.54
CA THR A 135 -0.84 13.63 11.91
C THR A 135 -2.06 13.54 12.84
N VAL A 136 -1.91 12.84 13.95
CA VAL A 136 -2.99 12.75 14.96
C VAL A 136 -3.43 14.14 15.41
N GLU A 137 -2.48 15.03 15.67
CA GLU A 137 -2.75 16.41 16.11
C GLU A 137 -3.52 17.22 15.05
N GLU A 138 -3.13 17.14 13.77
CA GLU A 138 -3.82 17.82 12.68
C GLU A 138 -5.26 17.33 12.51
N VAL A 139 -5.45 16.00 12.57
CA VAL A 139 -6.78 15.38 12.47
C VAL A 139 -7.66 15.79 13.65
N GLU A 140 -7.15 15.70 14.89
CA GLU A 140 -7.89 16.10 16.08
C GLU A 140 -8.25 17.58 16.06
N ASN A 141 -7.33 18.45 15.65
CA ASN A 141 -7.60 19.89 15.49
C ASN A 141 -8.66 20.18 14.45
N THR A 142 -8.69 19.44 13.33
CA THR A 142 -9.67 19.61 12.27
C THR A 142 -11.08 19.17 12.71
N ILE A 143 -11.17 18.11 13.50
CA ILE A 143 -12.46 17.58 13.98
C ILE A 143 -13.03 18.47 15.11
N ASN A 144 -12.18 19.02 15.96
CA ASN A 144 -12.58 19.75 17.16
C ASN A 144 -12.64 21.29 16.94
N GLY A 145 -12.15 21.80 15.82
CA GLY A 145 -12.15 23.24 15.46
C GLY A 145 -13.34 23.63 14.68
#